data_e3b67c182aa6c4f9e0ea99e83a16a1ea
#
_entry.id   e3b67c182aa6c4f9e0ea99e83a16a1ea
#
_cell.length_a   1.000
_cell.length_b   1.000
_cell.length_c   1.000
_cell.angle_alpha   90.00
_cell.angle_beta   90.00
_cell.angle_gamma   90.00
#
_symmetry.space_group_name_H-M   'P 1'
#
loop_
_entity.id
_entity.type
_entity.pdbx_description
1 polymer ?
#
loop_
_entity_poly.entity_id
_entity_poly.type
_entity_poly.pdbx_seq_one_letter_code
_entity_poly.pdbx_strand_id
1 'polypeptide(L)'
;KIDQNEINENGVATYNFAIGTQTVGSKYKFTDESMLVETAREIKNMGSNLLKFSMHPRYCTENYGLPKNVAITSLTKLATLEPSVKEVLDMDFKYYHIWIYGFSQYTPEPEGEKDDTAQIKFINGYSKKYEDDLYKEVYDFTSHLLKTYNGSGKVFYLGNWEGDWHLRSDYDRTKPVNPKTLKGMTRWAKTRQKAIDDAKRDNNYKNVEVYHYIEVNLV
;
A
#
# COMPACT_ATOMS: atom_id res chain seq x y z
N LYS A 1 13.17 4.28 -26.94
CA LYS A 1 12.56 3.71 -28.16
C LYS A 1 11.43 2.83 -27.69
N ILE A 2 10.19 3.18 -28.03
CA ILE A 2 9.02 2.33 -27.81
C ILE A 2 9.21 1.12 -28.73
N ASP A 3 9.12 -0.08 -28.16
CA ASP A 3 9.20 -1.31 -28.95
C ASP A 3 7.95 -1.36 -29.84
N GLN A 4 8.14 -1.44 -31.15
CA GLN A 4 7.04 -1.46 -32.11
C GLN A 4 6.14 -2.71 -32.00
N ASN A 5 6.52 -3.70 -31.20
CA ASN A 5 5.72 -4.89 -30.92
C ASN A 5 4.59 -4.67 -29.89
N GLU A 6 4.42 -3.44 -29.38
CA GLU A 6 3.42 -3.07 -28.39
C GLU A 6 2.28 -2.22 -28.94
N ILE A 7 2.08 -2.23 -30.23
CA ILE A 7 0.93 -1.60 -30.87
C ILE A 7 -0.20 -2.62 -30.90
N ASN A 8 -1.35 -2.28 -30.30
CA ASN A 8 -2.54 -3.14 -30.33
C ASN A 8 -3.12 -3.19 -31.77
N GLU A 9 -4.08 -4.09 -32.01
CA GLU A 9 -4.73 -4.33 -33.30
C GLU A 9 -5.34 -3.07 -33.93
N ASN A 10 -5.55 -2.00 -33.14
CA ASN A 10 -6.09 -0.73 -33.57
C ASN A 10 -4.99 0.33 -33.88
N GLY A 11 -3.72 -0.05 -33.87
CA GLY A 11 -2.60 0.84 -34.15
C GLY A 11 -2.28 1.84 -33.03
N VAL A 12 -2.85 1.64 -31.84
CA VAL A 12 -2.59 2.47 -30.66
C VAL A 12 -1.48 1.82 -29.87
N ALA A 13 -0.38 2.56 -29.61
CA ALA A 13 0.67 2.10 -28.71
C ALA A 13 0.04 1.71 -27.36
N THR A 14 0.34 0.51 -26.90
CA THR A 14 -0.10 0.10 -25.57
C THR A 14 0.54 1.03 -24.53
N TYR A 15 -0.29 1.68 -23.79
CA TYR A 15 -0.06 2.88 -22.96
C TYR A 15 0.76 2.62 -21.67
N ASN A 16 1.69 1.73 -21.63
CA ASN A 16 1.89 0.94 -20.43
C ASN A 16 3.24 1.04 -19.72
N PHE A 17 4.25 1.70 -20.25
CA PHE A 17 5.53 1.74 -19.54
C PHE A 17 5.82 3.06 -18.82
N ALA A 18 5.10 4.10 -19.10
CA ALA A 18 5.35 5.43 -18.56
C ALA A 18 4.26 5.98 -17.65
N ILE A 19 3.09 5.34 -17.58
CA ILE A 19 1.95 5.86 -16.82
C ILE A 19 1.42 4.82 -15.86
N GLY A 20 1.62 5.07 -14.58
CA GLY A 20 0.95 4.38 -13.50
C GLY A 20 -0.32 5.09 -13.10
N THR A 21 -1.33 4.36 -12.70
CA THR A 21 -2.63 4.91 -12.33
C THR A 21 -2.98 4.55 -10.88
N GLN A 22 -3.56 5.53 -10.17
CA GLN A 22 -3.89 5.42 -8.76
C GLN A 22 -5.39 5.37 -8.53
N THR A 23 -5.85 4.46 -7.68
CA THR A 23 -7.20 4.49 -7.13
C THR A 23 -7.22 5.29 -5.83
N VAL A 24 -7.95 6.37 -5.78
CA VAL A 24 -8.13 7.21 -4.58
C VAL A 24 -9.60 7.37 -4.24
N GLY A 25 -10.34 6.29 -4.18
CA GLY A 25 -11.78 6.32 -3.91
C GLY A 25 -12.53 7.09 -5.01
N SER A 26 -13.22 6.39 -5.87
CA SER A 26 -14.03 7.03 -6.91
C SER A 26 -15.31 7.62 -6.31
N LYS A 27 -15.77 8.75 -6.88
CA LYS A 27 -17.06 9.35 -6.50
C LYS A 27 -18.24 8.63 -7.13
N TYR A 28 -18.02 7.89 -8.19
CA TYR A 28 -19.05 7.25 -8.99
C TYR A 28 -18.73 5.77 -9.16
N LYS A 29 -19.76 4.97 -9.19
CA LYS A 29 -19.73 3.55 -9.47
C LYS A 29 -20.74 3.25 -10.57
N PHE A 30 -20.36 2.52 -11.58
CA PHE A 30 -21.15 2.26 -12.78
C PHE A 30 -21.57 0.80 -12.90
N THR A 31 -20.96 -0.09 -12.12
CA THR A 31 -21.25 -1.52 -12.10
C THR A 31 -21.66 -1.99 -10.70
N ASP A 32 -22.00 -3.28 -10.57
CA ASP A 32 -22.28 -3.90 -9.27
C ASP A 32 -20.99 -4.33 -8.53
N GLU A 33 -19.82 -4.20 -9.16
CA GLU A 33 -18.53 -4.48 -8.53
C GLU A 33 -18.25 -3.51 -7.37
N SER A 34 -17.30 -3.84 -6.50
CA SER A 34 -16.82 -2.84 -5.53
C SER A 34 -16.10 -1.69 -6.25
N MET A 35 -16.09 -0.49 -5.66
CA MET A 35 -15.37 0.66 -6.24
C MET A 35 -13.90 0.36 -6.51
N LEU A 36 -13.27 -0.42 -5.66
CA LEU A 36 -11.87 -0.83 -5.82
C LEU A 36 -11.68 -1.70 -7.06
N VAL A 37 -12.52 -2.72 -7.22
CA VAL A 37 -12.44 -3.66 -8.35
C VAL A 37 -12.79 -2.96 -9.65
N GLU A 38 -13.91 -2.23 -9.71
CA GLU A 38 -14.32 -1.48 -10.90
C GLU A 38 -13.23 -0.51 -11.36
N THR A 39 -12.68 0.29 -10.44
CA THR A 39 -11.62 1.24 -10.76
C THR A 39 -10.35 0.54 -11.26
N ALA A 40 -9.93 -0.54 -10.61
CA ALA A 40 -8.75 -1.29 -11.03
C ALA A 40 -8.97 -1.92 -12.43
N ARG A 41 -10.17 -2.44 -12.71
CA ARG A 41 -10.53 -3.00 -14.01
C ARG A 41 -10.48 -1.94 -15.11
N GLU A 42 -11.01 -0.75 -14.87
CA GLU A 42 -10.96 0.33 -15.85
C GLU A 42 -9.54 0.84 -16.10
N ILE A 43 -8.71 0.91 -15.05
CA ILE A 43 -7.28 1.20 -15.19
C ILE A 43 -6.59 0.15 -16.08
N LYS A 44 -6.93 -1.12 -15.88
CA LYS A 44 -6.40 -2.21 -16.72
C LYS A 44 -6.88 -2.09 -18.16
N ASN A 45 -8.18 -1.78 -18.37
CA ASN A 45 -8.78 -1.60 -19.69
C ASN A 45 -8.13 -0.44 -20.47
N MET A 46 -7.64 0.59 -19.79
CA MET A 46 -6.85 1.68 -20.41
C MET A 46 -5.45 1.23 -20.83
N GLY A 47 -5.03 0.00 -20.56
CA GLY A 47 -3.72 -0.55 -20.92
C GLY A 47 -2.63 -0.29 -19.88
N SER A 48 -2.93 0.24 -18.70
CA SER A 48 -1.94 0.38 -17.63
C SER A 48 -1.51 -0.98 -17.10
N ASN A 49 -0.22 -1.17 -16.90
CA ASN A 49 0.35 -2.34 -16.24
C ASN A 49 0.83 -2.04 -14.81
N LEU A 50 0.56 -0.83 -14.31
CA LEU A 50 0.84 -0.39 -12.95
C LEU A 50 -0.44 0.10 -12.27
N LEU A 51 -0.72 -0.44 -11.10
CA LEU A 51 -1.80 0.00 -10.23
C LEU A 51 -1.25 0.50 -8.90
N LYS A 52 -1.65 1.70 -8.48
CA LYS A 52 -1.39 2.22 -7.15
C LYS A 52 -2.70 2.26 -6.35
N PHE A 53 -2.73 1.63 -5.16
CA PHE A 53 -3.89 1.63 -4.27
C PHE A 53 -3.47 1.50 -2.80
N SER A 54 -4.44 1.60 -1.90
CA SER A 54 -4.19 1.57 -0.46
C SER A 54 -4.70 0.28 0.18
N MET A 55 -3.86 -0.36 0.97
CA MET A 55 -4.23 -1.42 1.91
C MET A 55 -4.14 -0.86 3.35
N HIS A 56 -5.02 0.07 3.65
CA HIS A 56 -5.16 0.70 4.94
C HIS A 56 -6.52 0.31 5.52
N PRO A 57 -6.62 -0.18 6.76
CA PRO A 57 -7.87 -0.69 7.31
C PRO A 57 -9.06 0.25 7.17
N ARG A 58 -8.87 1.51 7.54
CA ARG A 58 -9.88 2.54 7.43
C ARG A 58 -10.13 2.98 5.99
N TYR A 59 -9.09 3.12 5.19
CA TYR A 59 -9.21 3.53 3.79
C TYR A 59 -10.04 2.55 2.97
N CYS A 60 -9.85 1.26 3.19
CA CYS A 60 -10.63 0.23 2.52
C CYS A 60 -12.14 0.34 2.82
N THR A 61 -12.51 0.67 4.05
CA THR A 61 -13.92 0.81 4.42
C THR A 61 -14.51 2.17 4.04
N GLU A 62 -13.77 3.26 4.22
CA GLU A 62 -14.30 4.62 4.04
C GLU A 62 -14.19 5.12 2.59
N ASN A 63 -13.11 4.79 1.88
CA ASN A 63 -12.87 5.29 0.53
C ASN A 63 -13.26 4.28 -0.56
N TYR A 64 -13.09 2.98 -0.31
CA TYR A 64 -13.52 1.95 -1.25
C TYR A 64 -14.90 1.38 -0.93
N GLY A 65 -15.49 1.74 0.22
CA GLY A 65 -16.79 1.25 0.64
C GLY A 65 -16.83 -0.25 0.92
N LEU A 66 -15.69 -0.86 1.23
CA LEU A 66 -15.64 -2.29 1.52
C LEU A 66 -16.27 -2.58 2.89
N PRO A 67 -16.93 -3.74 3.06
CA PRO A 67 -17.60 -4.06 4.31
C PRO A 67 -16.62 -4.24 5.46
N LYS A 68 -16.99 -3.82 6.66
CA LYS A 68 -16.23 -4.14 7.86
C LYS A 68 -16.33 -5.63 8.13
N ASN A 69 -15.16 -6.28 8.26
CA ASN A 69 -15.05 -7.67 8.65
C ASN A 69 -14.10 -7.79 9.85
N VAL A 70 -14.65 -8.15 11.00
CA VAL A 70 -13.90 -8.27 12.27
C VAL A 70 -12.83 -9.37 12.25
N ALA A 71 -12.91 -10.32 11.32
CA ALA A 71 -11.88 -11.34 11.13
C ALA A 71 -10.61 -10.78 10.47
N ILE A 72 -10.71 -9.63 9.78
CA ILE A 72 -9.58 -8.99 9.11
C ILE A 72 -8.81 -8.14 10.13
N THR A 73 -7.73 -8.69 10.64
CA THR A 73 -6.90 -8.09 11.71
C THR A 73 -5.44 -7.93 11.31
N SER A 74 -5.11 -8.07 10.02
CA SER A 74 -3.77 -7.87 9.48
C SER A 74 -3.81 -7.64 7.97
N LEU A 75 -2.73 -7.10 7.40
CA LEU A 75 -2.57 -6.94 5.95
C LEU A 75 -2.71 -8.26 5.20
N THR A 76 -2.14 -9.34 5.73
CA THR A 76 -2.29 -10.67 5.11
C THR A 76 -3.74 -11.13 5.11
N LYS A 77 -4.46 -10.91 6.21
CA LYS A 77 -5.90 -11.24 6.24
C LYS A 77 -6.72 -10.33 5.33
N LEU A 78 -6.37 -9.07 5.20
CA LEU A 78 -7.00 -8.17 4.23
C LEU A 78 -6.83 -8.70 2.79
N ALA A 79 -5.63 -9.13 2.44
CA ALA A 79 -5.34 -9.70 1.13
C ALA A 79 -6.02 -11.05 0.85
N THR A 80 -6.38 -11.81 1.89
CA THR A 80 -6.90 -13.18 1.74
C THR A 80 -8.39 -13.30 2.00
N LEU A 81 -8.96 -12.48 2.87
CA LEU A 81 -10.35 -12.58 3.31
C LEU A 81 -11.25 -11.49 2.72
N GLU A 82 -10.68 -10.36 2.24
CA GLU A 82 -11.47 -9.34 1.55
C GLU A 82 -11.48 -9.66 0.04
N PRO A 83 -12.64 -10.07 -0.51
CA PRO A 83 -12.71 -10.53 -1.90
C PRO A 83 -12.23 -9.50 -2.92
N SER A 84 -12.59 -8.23 -2.73
CA SER A 84 -12.21 -7.14 -3.64
C SER A 84 -10.71 -6.88 -3.65
N VAL A 85 -10.06 -6.92 -2.48
CA VAL A 85 -8.61 -6.74 -2.37
C VAL A 85 -7.89 -7.92 -3.01
N LYS A 86 -8.36 -9.14 -2.72
CA LYS A 86 -7.81 -10.35 -3.33
C LYS A 86 -7.94 -10.32 -4.86
N GLU A 87 -9.11 -9.98 -5.39
CA GLU A 87 -9.35 -9.88 -6.83
C GLU A 87 -8.41 -8.88 -7.48
N VAL A 88 -8.24 -7.70 -6.90
CA VAL A 88 -7.34 -6.68 -7.43
C VAL A 88 -5.88 -7.13 -7.42
N LEU A 89 -5.42 -7.81 -6.37
CA LEU A 89 -4.07 -8.38 -6.33
C LEU A 89 -3.87 -9.50 -7.35
N ASP A 90 -4.92 -10.23 -7.70
CA ASP A 90 -4.91 -11.31 -8.70
C ASP A 90 -4.98 -10.77 -10.14
N MET A 91 -5.43 -9.54 -10.38
CA MET A 91 -5.48 -8.93 -11.72
C MET A 91 -4.09 -8.93 -12.38
N ASP A 92 -4.07 -8.96 -13.72
CA ASP A 92 -2.84 -8.99 -14.51
C ASP A 92 -2.18 -7.59 -14.63
N PHE A 93 -1.84 -7.00 -13.50
CA PHE A 93 -0.88 -5.90 -13.43
C PHE A 93 0.51 -6.45 -13.18
N LYS A 94 1.51 -5.88 -13.82
CA LYS A 94 2.90 -6.22 -13.56
C LYS A 94 3.43 -5.52 -12.32
N TYR A 95 3.05 -4.28 -12.11
CA TYR A 95 3.53 -3.43 -11.03
C TYR A 95 2.39 -3.02 -10.10
N TYR A 96 2.61 -3.21 -8.80
CA TYR A 96 1.72 -2.78 -7.75
C TYR A 96 2.43 -1.80 -6.83
N HIS A 97 1.94 -0.57 -6.74
CA HIS A 97 2.32 0.41 -5.73
C HIS A 97 1.27 0.40 -4.63
N ILE A 98 1.63 -0.04 -3.43
CA ILE A 98 0.66 -0.23 -2.37
C ILE A 98 1.05 0.60 -1.15
N TRP A 99 0.16 1.54 -0.75
CA TRP A 99 0.24 2.12 0.57
C TRP A 99 -0.21 1.09 1.57
N ILE A 100 0.72 0.59 2.38
CA ILE A 100 0.42 -0.35 3.44
C ILE A 100 0.47 0.35 4.80
N TYR A 101 -0.59 0.19 5.58
CA TYR A 101 -0.66 0.62 6.97
C TYR A 101 -1.13 -0.55 7.81
N GLY A 102 -0.28 -0.99 8.73
CA GLY A 102 -0.53 -2.17 9.53
C GLY A 102 -1.72 -1.99 10.49
N PHE A 103 -2.48 -3.04 10.68
CA PHE A 103 -3.56 -3.10 11.66
C PHE A 103 -3.05 -2.89 13.09
N SER A 104 -1.81 -3.32 13.36
CA SER A 104 -1.13 -3.08 14.62
C SER A 104 -0.93 -1.60 14.95
N GLN A 105 -0.97 -0.72 13.94
CA GLN A 105 -0.87 0.73 14.10
C GLN A 105 -2.24 1.38 14.31
N TYR A 106 -3.29 0.60 14.14
CA TYR A 106 -4.67 1.03 14.20
C TYR A 106 -5.27 0.64 15.54
N THR A 107 -5.22 1.55 16.50
CA THR A 107 -6.12 1.43 17.65
C THR A 107 -7.40 2.18 17.32
N PRO A 108 -8.58 1.56 17.48
CA PRO A 108 -9.82 2.32 17.45
C PRO A 108 -9.70 3.44 18.47
N GLU A 109 -9.91 4.68 18.03
CA GLU A 109 -10.02 5.81 18.95
C GLU A 109 -11.23 5.60 19.87
N PRO A 110 -11.18 6.05 21.14
CA PRO A 110 -12.36 6.17 21.96
C PRO A 110 -13.40 7.01 21.23
N GLU A 111 -14.66 6.62 21.36
CA GLU A 111 -15.78 7.31 20.72
C GLU A 111 -15.70 8.83 20.98
N GLY A 112 -15.51 9.62 19.93
CA GLY A 112 -15.49 11.09 20.00
C GLY A 112 -14.16 11.77 19.66
N GLU A 113 -13.03 11.05 19.56
CA GLU A 113 -11.76 11.65 19.15
C GLU A 113 -11.50 11.42 17.65
N LYS A 114 -11.52 12.50 16.88
CA LYS A 114 -11.07 12.50 15.50
C LYS A 114 -9.60 12.89 15.46
N ASP A 115 -8.73 11.95 15.77
CA ASP A 115 -7.30 12.17 15.57
C ASP A 115 -6.82 11.38 14.34
N ASP A 116 -6.74 12.05 13.20
CA ASP A 116 -6.16 11.48 11.98
C ASP A 116 -4.68 11.11 12.19
N THR A 117 -4.03 11.66 13.21
CA THR A 117 -2.63 11.39 13.56
C THR A 117 -2.46 10.10 14.39
N ALA A 118 -3.52 9.59 15.01
CA ALA A 118 -3.50 8.34 15.76
C ALA A 118 -3.09 7.13 14.91
N GLN A 119 -3.22 7.25 13.61
CA GLN A 119 -2.91 6.20 12.64
C GLN A 119 -1.40 5.95 12.49
N ILE A 120 -0.55 6.90 12.86
CA ILE A 120 0.90 6.78 12.69
C ILE A 120 1.59 6.92 14.04
N LYS A 121 1.88 5.78 14.63
CA LYS A 121 2.40 5.68 16.00
C LYS A 121 3.80 6.25 16.22
N PHE A 122 4.47 6.78 15.20
CA PHE A 122 5.79 7.39 15.38
C PHE A 122 5.77 8.87 15.78
N ILE A 123 4.65 9.59 15.62
CA ILE A 123 4.57 11.04 15.85
C ILE A 123 4.95 11.41 17.30
N ASN A 124 4.46 10.65 18.27
CA ASN A 124 4.72 10.84 19.70
C ASN A 124 5.80 9.91 20.27
N GLY A 125 6.64 9.35 19.40
CA GLY A 125 7.63 8.34 19.72
C GLY A 125 7.15 6.96 19.29
N TYR A 126 8.12 6.10 19.06
CA TYR A 126 7.87 4.77 18.49
C TYR A 126 8.23 3.69 19.52
N SER A 127 7.24 3.09 20.10
CA SER A 127 7.46 2.07 21.14
C SER A 127 8.01 0.79 20.55
N LYS A 128 8.74 0.01 21.38
CA LYS A 128 9.26 -1.29 20.97
C LYS A 128 8.14 -2.27 20.59
N LYS A 129 7.03 -2.22 21.31
CA LYS A 129 5.86 -3.04 20.99
C LYS A 129 5.32 -2.76 19.58
N TYR A 130 5.11 -1.48 19.22
CA TYR A 130 4.66 -1.12 17.88
C TYR A 130 5.67 -1.48 16.79
N GLU A 131 6.95 -1.38 17.09
CA GLU A 131 8.02 -1.80 16.18
C GLU A 131 7.94 -3.30 15.89
N ASP A 132 7.78 -4.13 16.93
CA ASP A 132 7.69 -5.59 16.80
C ASP A 132 6.40 -6.02 16.07
N ASP A 133 5.28 -5.42 16.42
CA ASP A 133 3.99 -5.70 15.79
C ASP A 133 4.02 -5.33 14.30
N LEU A 134 4.56 -4.15 13.96
CA LEU A 134 4.69 -3.70 12.57
C LEU A 134 5.66 -4.58 11.78
N TYR A 135 6.82 -4.91 12.38
CA TYR A 135 7.78 -5.81 11.76
C TYR A 135 7.12 -7.14 11.38
N LYS A 136 6.42 -7.76 12.34
CA LYS A 136 5.75 -9.03 12.12
C LYS A 136 4.71 -8.93 11.01
N GLU A 137 3.89 -7.89 11.04
CA GLU A 137 2.80 -7.72 10.07
C GLU A 137 3.33 -7.52 8.65
N VAL A 138 4.37 -6.69 8.46
CA VAL A 138 5.00 -6.45 7.15
C VAL A 138 5.75 -7.69 6.67
N TYR A 139 6.43 -8.40 7.57
CA TYR A 139 7.10 -9.67 7.26
C TYR A 139 6.12 -10.73 6.77
N ASP A 140 5.02 -10.93 7.51
CA ASP A 140 3.99 -11.92 7.16
C ASP A 140 3.32 -11.58 5.82
N PHE A 141 3.01 -10.30 5.59
CA PHE A 141 2.42 -9.86 4.33
C PHE A 141 3.38 -10.00 3.15
N THR A 142 4.64 -9.62 3.32
CA THR A 142 5.67 -9.84 2.29
C THR A 142 5.84 -11.31 1.96
N SER A 143 5.93 -12.16 2.99
CA SER A 143 6.01 -13.62 2.81
C SER A 143 4.79 -14.18 2.08
N HIS A 144 3.59 -13.67 2.36
CA HIS A 144 2.38 -14.02 1.65
C HIS A 144 2.47 -13.68 0.15
N LEU A 145 2.88 -12.44 -0.19
CA LEU A 145 3.01 -12.02 -1.58
C LEU A 145 4.03 -12.87 -2.34
N LEU A 146 5.21 -13.12 -1.75
CA LEU A 146 6.25 -13.94 -2.36
C LEU A 146 5.80 -15.38 -2.64
N LYS A 147 5.01 -15.97 -1.73
CA LYS A 147 4.48 -17.33 -1.88
C LYS A 147 3.32 -17.40 -2.87
N THR A 148 2.36 -16.50 -2.73
CA THR A 148 1.12 -16.52 -3.51
C THR A 148 1.38 -16.20 -4.98
N TYR A 149 2.25 -15.23 -5.23
CA TYR A 149 2.58 -14.76 -6.59
C TYR A 149 3.92 -15.27 -7.10
N ASN A 150 4.43 -16.34 -6.52
CA ASN A 150 5.65 -17.00 -7.00
C ASN A 150 5.53 -17.41 -8.47
N GLY A 151 6.47 -16.98 -9.29
CA GLY A 151 6.49 -17.27 -10.72
C GLY A 151 5.66 -16.32 -11.59
N SER A 152 4.94 -15.35 -11.01
CA SER A 152 3.98 -14.50 -11.74
C SER A 152 4.61 -13.35 -12.55
N GLY A 153 5.84 -12.99 -12.27
CA GLY A 153 6.48 -11.79 -12.82
C GLY A 153 6.05 -10.48 -12.16
N LYS A 154 5.18 -10.52 -11.16
CA LYS A 154 4.68 -9.34 -10.45
C LYS A 154 5.76 -8.68 -9.60
N VAL A 155 5.67 -7.35 -9.50
CA VAL A 155 6.55 -6.52 -8.67
C VAL A 155 5.69 -5.68 -7.75
N PHE A 156 5.88 -5.82 -6.44
CA PHE A 156 5.16 -5.11 -5.41
C PHE A 156 6.06 -4.05 -4.75
N TYR A 157 5.65 -2.81 -4.80
CA TYR A 157 6.26 -1.71 -4.06
C TYR A 157 5.38 -1.40 -2.85
N LEU A 158 5.86 -1.69 -1.65
CA LEU A 158 5.16 -1.49 -0.40
C LEU A 158 5.65 -0.23 0.28
N GLY A 159 4.79 0.74 0.44
CA GLY A 159 5.19 2.05 0.97
C GLY A 159 4.10 2.74 1.77
N ASN A 160 4.17 4.06 1.80
CA ASN A 160 3.24 4.92 2.54
C ASN A 160 2.97 6.19 1.74
N TRP A 161 1.82 6.82 2.03
CA TRP A 161 1.53 8.15 1.55
C TRP A 161 2.49 9.16 2.20
N GLU A 162 2.97 10.12 1.50
CA GLU A 162 3.74 11.34 1.82
C GLU A 162 4.02 11.55 3.32
N GLY A 163 4.76 10.62 3.94
CA GLY A 163 4.92 10.55 5.40
C GLY A 163 5.68 11.72 6.02
N ASP A 164 6.38 12.51 5.21
CA ASP A 164 7.11 13.70 5.61
C ASP A 164 6.20 14.85 6.07
N TRP A 165 4.92 14.87 5.69
CA TRP A 165 3.95 15.80 6.26
C TRP A 165 3.84 15.68 7.77
N HIS A 166 3.95 14.48 8.33
CA HIS A 166 3.91 14.24 9.77
C HIS A 166 5.15 14.72 10.55
N LEU A 167 6.23 15.09 9.85
CA LEU A 167 7.43 15.62 10.47
C LEU A 167 7.25 17.04 10.98
N ARG A 168 6.26 17.75 10.47
CA ARG A 168 6.01 19.15 10.78
C ARG A 168 4.64 19.33 11.42
N SER A 169 4.60 19.97 12.58
CA SER A 169 3.34 20.36 13.20
C SER A 169 2.59 21.34 12.29
N ASP A 170 1.28 21.19 12.21
CA ASP A 170 0.36 22.03 11.43
C ASP A 170 0.68 22.07 9.92
N TYR A 171 1.45 21.10 9.40
CA TYR A 171 1.90 21.08 7.99
C TYR A 171 2.64 22.36 7.54
N ASP A 172 3.20 23.11 8.49
CA ASP A 172 3.89 24.37 8.24
C ASP A 172 5.36 24.13 7.85
N ARG A 173 5.70 24.41 6.61
CA ARG A 173 7.04 24.20 6.05
C ARG A 173 8.11 25.09 6.69
N THR A 174 7.72 26.19 7.34
CA THR A 174 8.67 27.12 8.00
C THR A 174 9.08 26.63 9.38
N LYS A 175 8.32 25.73 9.99
CA LYS A 175 8.63 25.19 11.31
C LYS A 175 9.72 24.13 11.24
N PRO A 176 10.61 24.06 12.22
CA PRO A 176 11.62 23.01 12.29
C PRO A 176 10.97 21.64 12.50
N VAL A 177 11.60 20.62 11.95
CA VAL A 177 11.19 19.23 12.17
C VAL A 177 11.42 18.84 13.63
N ASN A 178 10.42 18.22 14.27
CA ASN A 178 10.56 17.70 15.62
C ASN A 178 11.54 16.51 15.62
N PRO A 179 12.68 16.58 16.36
CA PRO A 179 13.67 15.51 16.37
C PRO A 179 13.13 14.16 16.86
N LYS A 180 12.15 14.16 17.78
CA LYS A 180 11.53 12.94 18.28
C LYS A 180 10.69 12.26 17.20
N THR A 181 9.90 13.02 16.45
CA THR A 181 9.11 12.55 15.34
C THR A 181 10.00 12.04 14.21
N LEU A 182 11.08 12.76 13.87
CA LEU A 182 12.05 12.32 12.86
C LEU A 182 12.70 10.99 13.24
N LYS A 183 13.11 10.83 14.51
CA LYS A 183 13.67 9.57 15.00
C LYS A 183 12.64 8.44 14.93
N GLY A 184 11.40 8.73 15.29
CA GLY A 184 10.29 7.77 15.21
C GLY A 184 10.04 7.32 13.76
N MET A 185 9.93 8.25 12.81
CA MET A 185 9.73 7.96 11.39
C MET A 185 10.91 7.15 10.81
N THR A 186 12.13 7.51 11.16
CA THR A 186 13.32 6.78 10.71
C THR A 186 13.30 5.33 11.20
N ARG A 187 12.94 5.08 12.47
CA ARG A 187 12.79 3.72 13.02
C ARG A 187 11.66 2.96 12.32
N TRP A 188 10.53 3.61 12.15
CA TRP A 188 9.38 3.04 11.45
C TRP A 188 9.72 2.59 10.02
N ALA A 189 10.40 3.45 9.24
CA ALA A 189 10.83 3.13 7.89
C ALA A 189 11.86 1.97 7.87
N LYS A 190 12.85 2.00 8.78
CA LYS A 190 13.85 0.91 8.90
C LYS A 190 13.22 -0.42 9.31
N THR A 191 12.21 -0.40 10.16
CA THR A 191 11.49 -1.61 10.57
C THR A 191 10.79 -2.27 9.39
N ARG A 192 10.13 -1.49 8.54
CA ARG A 192 9.46 -1.96 7.32
C ARG A 192 10.46 -2.52 6.31
N GLN A 193 11.54 -1.78 6.05
CA GLN A 193 12.62 -2.27 5.18
C GLN A 193 13.17 -3.60 5.67
N LYS A 194 13.53 -3.67 6.95
CA LYS A 194 14.06 -4.89 7.56
C LYS A 194 13.09 -6.07 7.45
N ALA A 195 11.82 -5.85 7.69
CA ALA A 195 10.80 -6.90 7.60
C ALA A 195 10.71 -7.48 6.17
N ILE A 196 10.77 -6.62 5.14
CA ILE A 196 10.78 -7.04 3.74
C ILE A 196 12.06 -7.81 3.41
N ASP A 197 13.22 -7.29 3.80
CA ASP A 197 14.51 -7.93 3.52
C ASP A 197 14.62 -9.32 4.18
N ASP A 198 14.17 -9.42 5.43
CA ASP A 198 14.14 -10.68 6.16
C ASP A 198 13.16 -11.68 5.51
N ALA A 199 11.97 -11.23 5.12
CA ALA A 199 11.01 -12.09 4.43
C ALA A 199 11.54 -12.58 3.07
N LYS A 200 12.23 -11.73 2.32
CA LYS A 200 12.90 -12.13 1.06
C LYS A 200 13.98 -13.17 1.30
N ARG A 201 14.78 -13.01 2.34
CA ARG A 201 15.87 -13.96 2.70
C ARG A 201 15.30 -15.31 3.14
N ASP A 202 14.20 -15.31 3.92
CA ASP A 202 13.69 -16.48 4.61
C ASP A 202 12.69 -17.31 3.76
N ASN A 203 12.27 -16.78 2.60
CA ASN A 203 11.36 -17.47 1.68
C ASN A 203 12.07 -17.90 0.40
N ASN A 204 11.68 -19.06 -0.11
CA ASN A 204 12.10 -19.52 -1.43
C ASN A 204 11.09 -19.05 -2.48
N TYR A 205 11.52 -18.19 -3.39
CA TYR A 205 10.69 -17.62 -4.45
C TYR A 205 11.52 -17.32 -5.70
N LYS A 206 10.85 -17.19 -6.83
CA LYS A 206 11.45 -16.76 -8.10
C LYS A 206 10.42 -15.98 -8.91
N ASN A 207 10.89 -15.07 -9.76
CA ASN A 207 10.06 -14.29 -10.67
C ASN A 207 8.83 -13.62 -10.00
N VAL A 208 9.06 -13.06 -8.83
CA VAL A 208 8.20 -12.12 -8.10
C VAL A 208 9.11 -11.26 -7.25
N GLU A 209 8.82 -9.96 -7.12
CA GLU A 209 9.65 -9.07 -6.34
C GLU A 209 8.81 -8.23 -5.37
N VAL A 210 9.38 -7.92 -4.21
CA VAL A 210 8.80 -7.00 -3.23
C VAL A 210 9.88 -6.01 -2.80
N TYR A 211 9.55 -4.72 -2.86
CA TYR A 211 10.42 -3.62 -2.47
C TYR A 211 9.71 -2.70 -1.48
N HIS A 212 10.48 -2.09 -0.59
CA HIS A 212 10.01 -0.98 0.23
C HIS A 212 10.25 0.33 -0.49
N TYR A 213 9.31 1.29 -0.36
CA TYR A 213 9.52 2.67 -0.78
C TYR A 213 9.00 3.66 0.26
N ILE A 214 9.51 4.86 0.22
CA ILE A 214 9.05 6.00 1.01
C ILE A 214 8.58 7.08 0.03
N GLU A 215 7.36 7.53 0.19
CA GLU A 215 6.81 8.65 -0.55
C GLU A 215 6.98 9.93 0.27
N VAL A 216 7.53 10.97 -0.35
CA VAL A 216 7.80 12.27 0.24
C VAL A 216 7.32 13.39 -0.67
N ASN A 217 6.96 14.53 -0.11
CA ASN A 217 6.43 15.68 -0.83
C ASN A 217 7.16 17.00 -0.45
N LEU A 218 7.68 17.09 0.77
CA LEU A 218 8.18 18.34 1.35
C LEU A 218 9.71 18.48 1.29
N VAL A 219 10.41 17.54 0.70
CA VAL A 219 11.87 17.57 0.52
C VAL A 219 12.29 18.29 -0.74
#